data_675d23d48b1c69f4f94ade21d140e0bb
#
_entry.id   675d23d48b1c69f4f94ade21d140e0bb
#
_cell.length_a   1.000
_cell.length_b   1.000
_cell.length_c   1.000
_cell.angle_alpha   90.00
_cell.angle_beta   90.00
_cell.angle_gamma   90.00
#
_symmetry.space_group_name_H-M   'P 1'
#
loop_
_entity.id
_entity.type
_entity.pdbx_description
1 polymer ?
#
loop_
_entity_poly.entity_id
_entity_poly.type
_entity_poly.pdbx_seq_one_letter_code
_entity_poly.pdbx_strand_id
1 'polypeptide(L)'
;METHGVDWGSRETNGCGTFNGVTDKALREIARMGFTHIWLTGVLRHATQTSHPGLAAQPKSIVKGLAGSPYAVVDYFDVDPDLASSPEKRMDEFKALVKRCRTVGLLPMMDFIPNHVSRAYLADWDGHDDFGEGDDPHTFFSPEQGYFYLTSNSPGDGPPLRLPDGLFEGEMTFGRV
;
A
#
# COMPACT_ATOMS: atom_id res chain seq x y z
N MET A 1 20.92 6.44 4.53
CA MET A 1 21.18 5.42 5.58
C MET A 1 22.58 4.93 5.37
N GLU A 2 23.44 5.12 6.33
CA GLU A 2 24.78 4.53 6.30
C GLU A 2 24.63 3.03 6.57
N THR A 3 25.15 2.22 5.67
CA THR A 3 24.94 0.76 5.72
C THR A 3 25.84 0.05 6.74
N HIS A 4 26.75 0.77 7.42
CA HIS A 4 27.71 0.23 8.41
C HIS A 4 28.34 -1.12 8.00
N GLY A 5 28.59 -1.31 6.70
CA GLY A 5 29.14 -2.56 6.18
C GLY A 5 28.17 -3.74 6.14
N VAL A 6 26.87 -3.50 6.37
CA VAL A 6 25.84 -4.53 6.22
C VAL A 6 25.51 -4.67 4.75
N ASP A 7 25.70 -5.85 4.20
CA ASP A 7 25.13 -6.22 2.91
C ASP A 7 23.63 -6.37 3.12
N TRP A 8 22.84 -5.45 2.59
CA TRP A 8 21.38 -5.52 2.66
C TRP A 8 20.83 -6.68 1.85
N GLY A 9 21.67 -7.31 1.02
CA GLY A 9 21.27 -8.45 0.23
C GLY A 9 20.11 -8.18 -0.69
N SER A 10 19.53 -9.25 -1.15
CA SER A 10 18.27 -9.24 -1.89
C SER A 10 17.18 -9.95 -1.09
N ARG A 11 15.95 -9.92 -1.60
CA ARG A 11 14.85 -10.71 -1.06
C ARG A 11 15.22 -12.20 -0.97
N GLU A 12 15.94 -12.70 -1.96
CA GLU A 12 16.38 -14.09 -2.05
C GLU A 12 17.44 -14.44 -1.00
N THR A 13 18.32 -13.49 -0.66
CA THR A 13 19.41 -13.73 0.30
C THR A 13 18.98 -13.47 1.74
N ASN A 14 18.22 -12.42 2.00
CA ASN A 14 17.80 -12.04 3.35
C ASN A 14 16.44 -12.63 3.74
N GLY A 15 15.67 -13.09 2.77
CA GLY A 15 14.27 -13.40 2.91
C GLY A 15 13.44 -12.13 3.16
N CYS A 16 12.16 -12.22 2.90
CA CYS A 16 11.17 -11.27 3.38
C CYS A 16 10.03 -12.06 4.02
N GLY A 17 9.32 -11.42 4.92
CA GLY A 17 8.13 -12.03 5.49
C GLY A 17 7.10 -12.24 4.37
N THR A 18 6.80 -13.49 4.05
CA THR A 18 5.73 -13.83 3.11
C THR A 18 4.55 -14.43 3.83
N PHE A 19 3.38 -14.40 3.20
CA PHE A 19 2.18 -15.02 3.75
C PHE A 19 2.42 -16.52 4.08
N ASN A 20 3.12 -17.23 3.22
CA ASN A 20 3.46 -18.63 3.42
C ASN A 20 4.59 -18.84 4.45
N GLY A 21 5.44 -17.82 4.63
CA GLY A 21 6.51 -17.84 5.64
C GLY A 21 5.98 -17.77 7.08
N VAL A 22 4.77 -17.25 7.28
CA VAL A 22 4.08 -17.28 8.57
C VAL A 22 3.48 -18.68 8.78
N THR A 23 4.31 -19.58 9.30
CA THR A 23 3.97 -21.01 9.41
C THR A 23 3.05 -21.34 10.59
N ASP A 24 2.40 -22.48 10.53
CA ASP A 24 1.60 -23.00 11.65
C ASP A 24 2.40 -23.12 12.94
N LYS A 25 3.70 -23.44 12.85
CA LYS A 25 4.58 -23.54 14.02
C LYS A 25 4.73 -22.16 14.66
N ALA A 26 5.05 -21.13 13.88
CA ALA A 26 5.20 -19.76 14.37
C ALA A 26 3.88 -19.26 15.00
N LEU A 27 2.75 -19.48 14.36
CA LEU A 27 1.44 -19.06 14.87
C LEU A 27 1.08 -19.78 16.17
N ARG A 28 1.36 -21.08 16.28
CA ARG A 28 1.16 -21.81 17.55
C ARG A 28 2.01 -21.27 18.68
N GLU A 29 3.26 -20.92 18.43
CA GLU A 29 4.12 -20.32 19.47
C GLU A 29 3.60 -18.95 19.91
N ILE A 30 3.12 -18.12 18.99
CA ILE A 30 2.48 -16.84 19.32
C ILE A 30 1.24 -17.08 20.20
N ALA A 31 0.38 -18.02 19.84
CA ALA A 31 -0.80 -18.36 20.64
C ALA A 31 -0.43 -18.90 22.02
N ARG A 32 0.64 -19.73 22.13
CA ARG A 32 1.14 -20.24 23.43
C ARG A 32 1.68 -19.16 24.36
N MET A 33 2.15 -18.03 23.81
CA MET A 33 2.54 -16.86 24.59
C MET A 33 1.34 -16.10 25.17
N GLY A 34 0.11 -16.51 24.87
CA GLY A 34 -1.12 -15.91 25.38
C GLY A 34 -1.69 -14.79 24.51
N PHE A 35 -1.16 -14.57 23.32
CA PHE A 35 -1.75 -13.63 22.37
C PHE A 35 -3.05 -14.19 21.80
N THR A 36 -4.03 -13.30 21.59
CA THR A 36 -5.33 -13.61 21.02
C THR A 36 -5.48 -13.07 19.60
N HIS A 37 -4.67 -12.09 19.25
CA HIS A 37 -4.71 -11.40 17.96
C HIS A 37 -3.33 -11.34 17.33
N ILE A 38 -3.29 -11.28 16.02
CA ILE A 38 -2.09 -10.98 15.23
C ILE A 38 -2.38 -9.81 14.30
N TRP A 39 -1.60 -8.76 14.41
CA TRP A 39 -1.75 -7.57 13.59
C TRP A 39 -0.81 -7.66 12.39
N LEU A 40 -1.39 -7.65 11.21
CA LEU A 40 -0.70 -7.71 9.93
C LEU A 40 -0.63 -6.29 9.35
N THR A 41 0.56 -5.71 9.36
CA THR A 41 0.83 -4.36 8.88
C THR A 41 1.21 -4.38 7.40
N GLY A 42 0.68 -3.44 6.61
CA GLY A 42 1.09 -3.23 5.23
C GLY A 42 0.69 -4.34 4.27
N VAL A 43 -0.45 -4.98 4.50
CA VAL A 43 -0.95 -6.10 3.68
C VAL A 43 -1.56 -5.65 2.37
N LEU A 44 -2.20 -4.47 2.35
CA LEU A 44 -2.87 -3.95 1.15
C LEU A 44 -1.86 -3.65 0.05
N ARG A 45 -2.27 -3.84 -1.21
CA ARG A 45 -1.44 -3.49 -2.37
C ARG A 45 -1.12 -2.00 -2.34
N HIS A 46 0.15 -1.67 -2.33
CA HIS A 46 0.66 -0.30 -2.26
C HIS A 46 1.59 0.02 -3.44
N ALA A 47 1.88 1.30 -3.62
CA ALA A 47 2.73 1.77 -4.70
C ALA A 47 4.18 1.29 -4.50
N THR A 48 4.73 0.60 -5.50
CA THR A 48 6.09 0.04 -5.50
C THR A 48 6.75 0.21 -6.87
N GLN A 49 8.07 0.20 -6.91
CA GLN A 49 8.84 0.13 -8.15
C GLN A 49 9.09 -1.32 -8.62
N THR A 50 8.58 -2.31 -7.92
CA THR A 50 8.63 -3.71 -8.35
C THR A 50 7.48 -4.00 -9.32
N SER A 51 7.78 -4.69 -10.42
CA SER A 51 6.77 -5.19 -11.36
C SER A 51 6.56 -6.68 -11.17
N HIS A 52 5.32 -7.13 -11.34
CA HIS A 52 4.94 -8.53 -11.34
C HIS A 52 4.10 -8.84 -12.58
N PRO A 53 3.92 -10.12 -12.96
CA PRO A 53 3.01 -10.48 -14.05
C PRO A 53 1.61 -9.87 -13.86
N GLY A 54 1.18 -9.06 -14.83
CA GLY A 54 -0.09 -8.34 -14.78
C GLY A 54 -0.12 -7.07 -13.89
N LEU A 55 0.95 -6.77 -13.18
CA LEU A 55 1.07 -5.58 -12.32
C LEU A 55 2.30 -4.76 -12.70
N ALA A 56 2.07 -3.58 -13.24
CA ALA A 56 3.14 -2.66 -13.59
C ALA A 56 3.72 -1.97 -12.34
N ALA A 57 5.04 -1.72 -12.37
CA ALA A 57 5.67 -0.84 -11.39
C ALA A 57 5.13 0.59 -11.52
N GLN A 58 4.95 1.27 -10.38
CA GLN A 58 4.55 2.67 -10.40
C GLN A 58 5.75 3.60 -10.68
N PRO A 59 5.49 4.80 -11.21
CA PRO A 59 6.53 5.76 -11.51
C PRO A 59 7.38 6.12 -10.28
N LYS A 60 8.69 6.23 -10.46
CA LYS A 60 9.64 6.59 -9.40
C LYS A 60 9.29 7.91 -8.71
N SER A 61 8.66 8.83 -9.41
CA SER A 61 8.27 10.15 -8.89
C SER A 61 7.18 10.10 -7.81
N ILE A 62 6.47 8.97 -7.68
CA ILE A 62 5.40 8.80 -6.70
C ILE A 62 5.67 7.65 -5.72
N VAL A 63 6.83 7.01 -5.81
CA VAL A 63 7.19 5.86 -4.95
C VAL A 63 8.45 6.18 -4.17
N LYS A 64 8.37 6.11 -2.87
CA LYS A 64 9.51 6.33 -1.97
C LYS A 64 10.41 5.09 -1.89
N GLY A 65 11.59 5.16 -2.48
CA GLY A 65 12.51 4.02 -2.59
C GLY A 65 12.00 2.96 -3.58
N LEU A 66 12.47 1.73 -3.47
CA LEU A 66 12.02 0.63 -4.33
C LEU A 66 10.72 0.00 -3.84
N ALA A 67 10.64 -0.26 -2.55
CA ALA A 67 9.51 -0.95 -1.94
C ALA A 67 8.28 -0.04 -1.72
N GLY A 68 8.44 1.27 -1.79
CA GLY A 68 7.36 2.20 -1.52
C GLY A 68 7.01 2.31 -0.04
N SER A 69 5.80 2.74 0.24
CA SER A 69 5.24 2.84 1.57
C SER A 69 3.99 1.97 1.66
N PRO A 70 3.86 1.12 2.69
CA PRO A 70 2.66 0.30 2.89
C PRO A 70 1.39 1.14 3.12
N TYR A 71 1.55 2.43 3.33
CA TYR A 71 0.43 3.37 3.49
C TYR A 71 0.06 4.10 2.19
N ALA A 72 0.83 3.94 1.12
CA ALA A 72 0.49 4.46 -0.20
C ALA A 72 -0.34 3.42 -0.99
N VAL A 73 -1.55 3.18 -0.52
CA VAL A 73 -2.44 2.13 -1.05
C VAL A 73 -2.81 2.44 -2.49
N VAL A 74 -2.66 1.46 -3.37
CA VAL A 74 -3.10 1.52 -4.78
C VAL A 74 -4.35 0.70 -5.04
N ASP A 75 -4.67 -0.24 -4.14
CA ASP A 75 -5.88 -1.04 -4.26
C ASP A 75 -6.28 -1.59 -2.89
N TYR A 76 -7.50 -1.28 -2.45
CA TYR A 76 -8.06 -1.78 -1.19
C TYR A 76 -8.61 -3.21 -1.29
N PHE A 77 -8.82 -3.71 -2.49
CA PHE A 77 -9.41 -5.03 -2.73
C PHE A 77 -8.36 -6.09 -3.02
N ASP A 78 -7.08 -5.69 -3.03
CA ASP A 78 -5.96 -6.56 -3.33
C ASP A 78 -4.89 -6.50 -2.23
N VAL A 79 -4.05 -7.54 -2.17
CA VAL A 79 -2.93 -7.62 -1.24
C VAL A 79 -1.60 -7.49 -1.97
N ASP A 80 -0.59 -7.03 -1.25
CA ASP A 80 0.72 -6.74 -1.81
C ASP A 80 1.38 -8.01 -2.38
N PRO A 81 1.76 -8.00 -3.66
CA PRO A 81 2.36 -9.16 -4.33
C PRO A 81 3.75 -9.51 -3.80
N ASP A 82 4.48 -8.55 -3.20
CA ASP A 82 5.79 -8.81 -2.60
C ASP A 82 5.70 -9.63 -1.30
N LEU A 83 4.51 -9.71 -0.70
CA LEU A 83 4.25 -10.55 0.47
C LEU A 83 3.84 -11.99 0.10
N ALA A 84 3.68 -12.28 -1.17
CA ALA A 84 3.35 -13.63 -1.63
C ALA A 84 4.60 -14.39 -2.09
N SER A 85 4.59 -15.71 -1.91
CA SER A 85 5.58 -16.60 -2.52
C SER A 85 5.36 -16.71 -4.04
N SER A 86 4.10 -16.61 -4.47
CA SER A 86 3.68 -16.55 -5.87
C SER A 86 2.79 -15.31 -6.04
N PRO A 87 3.29 -14.23 -6.63
CA PRO A 87 2.55 -12.95 -6.75
C PRO A 87 1.16 -13.08 -7.40
N GLU A 88 1.01 -13.96 -8.37
CA GLU A 88 -0.27 -14.25 -9.03
C GLU A 88 -1.27 -15.00 -8.12
N LYS A 89 -0.80 -15.61 -7.04
CA LYS A 89 -1.63 -16.32 -6.03
C LYS A 89 -1.73 -15.57 -4.70
N ARG A 90 -1.31 -14.31 -4.68
CA ARG A 90 -1.22 -13.49 -3.47
C ARG A 90 -2.48 -13.51 -2.60
N MET A 91 -3.65 -13.39 -3.22
CA MET A 91 -4.91 -13.40 -2.50
C MET A 91 -5.23 -14.77 -1.88
N ASP A 92 -4.92 -15.86 -2.57
CA ASP A 92 -5.11 -17.21 -2.04
C ASP A 92 -4.15 -17.50 -0.89
N GLU A 93 -2.89 -17.07 -1.01
CA GLU A 93 -1.90 -17.18 0.06
C GLU A 93 -2.30 -16.38 1.29
N PHE A 94 -2.82 -15.16 1.12
CA PHE A 94 -3.35 -14.35 2.21
C PHE A 94 -4.56 -15.00 2.88
N LYS A 95 -5.54 -15.48 2.11
CA LYS A 95 -6.69 -16.23 2.65
C LYS A 95 -6.25 -17.49 3.41
N ALA A 96 -5.23 -18.18 2.92
CA ALA A 96 -4.65 -19.33 3.61
C ALA A 96 -3.98 -18.94 4.93
N LEU A 97 -3.28 -17.80 5.00
CA LEU A 97 -2.73 -17.25 6.25
C LEU A 97 -3.84 -16.95 7.26
N VAL A 98 -4.90 -16.26 6.84
CA VAL A 98 -6.07 -15.95 7.69
C VAL A 98 -6.66 -17.24 8.27
N LYS A 99 -6.79 -18.28 7.45
CA LYS A 99 -7.28 -19.60 7.89
C LYS A 99 -6.33 -20.24 8.92
N ARG A 100 -5.01 -20.20 8.69
CA ARG A 100 -4.01 -20.72 9.64
C ARG A 100 -4.08 -20.01 10.99
N CYS A 101 -4.19 -18.67 11.00
CA CYS A 101 -4.35 -17.91 12.24
C CYS A 101 -5.56 -18.41 13.04
N ARG A 102 -6.72 -18.50 12.40
CA ARG A 102 -7.96 -18.94 13.04
C ARG A 102 -7.87 -20.38 13.57
N THR A 103 -7.16 -21.25 12.87
CA THR A 103 -7.00 -22.67 13.28
C THR A 103 -6.26 -22.79 14.61
N VAL A 104 -5.38 -21.86 14.94
CA VAL A 104 -4.63 -21.84 16.22
C VAL A 104 -5.25 -20.91 17.27
N GLY A 105 -6.42 -20.34 16.99
CA GLY A 105 -7.14 -19.48 17.92
C GLY A 105 -6.69 -18.01 17.88
N LEU A 106 -5.92 -17.59 16.88
CA LEU A 106 -5.52 -16.19 16.69
C LEU A 106 -6.51 -15.49 15.74
N LEU A 107 -6.91 -14.28 16.11
CA LEU A 107 -7.72 -13.42 15.26
C LEU A 107 -6.80 -12.47 14.47
N PRO A 108 -6.73 -12.61 13.14
CA PRO A 108 -5.95 -11.66 12.34
C PRO A 108 -6.64 -10.32 12.26
N MET A 109 -5.87 -9.26 12.43
CA MET A 109 -6.23 -7.87 12.18
C MET A 109 -5.33 -7.33 11.07
N MET A 110 -5.83 -6.38 10.31
CA MET A 110 -5.14 -5.76 9.20
C MET A 110 -5.26 -4.25 9.32
N ASP A 111 -4.19 -3.53 8.96
CA ASP A 111 -4.26 -2.08 8.84
C ASP A 111 -5.26 -1.68 7.76
N PHE A 112 -6.01 -0.64 8.05
CA PHE A 112 -6.87 0.03 7.09
C PHE A 112 -6.56 1.52 7.10
N ILE A 113 -6.21 2.09 5.95
CA ILE A 113 -5.77 3.46 5.78
C ILE A 113 -6.83 4.25 5.00
N PRO A 114 -7.85 4.81 5.64
CA PRO A 114 -8.98 5.45 4.94
C PRO A 114 -8.75 6.93 4.62
N ASN A 115 -7.65 7.53 5.07
CA ASN A 115 -7.44 8.97 5.04
C ASN A 115 -6.71 9.46 3.78
N HIS A 116 -6.11 8.56 3.02
CA HIS A 116 -5.43 8.89 1.76
C HIS A 116 -5.16 7.63 0.95
N VAL A 117 -4.89 7.79 -0.33
CA VAL A 117 -4.47 6.75 -1.26
C VAL A 117 -3.23 7.17 -2.03
N SER A 118 -2.57 6.23 -2.70
CA SER A 118 -1.55 6.55 -3.68
C SER A 118 -2.18 7.31 -4.86
N ARG A 119 -1.39 8.16 -5.52
CA ARG A 119 -1.81 8.77 -6.78
C ARG A 119 -1.99 7.78 -7.93
N ALA A 120 -1.39 6.61 -7.81
CA ALA A 120 -1.59 5.50 -8.73
C ALA A 120 -2.70 4.57 -8.26
N TYR A 121 -3.67 5.08 -7.49
CA TYR A 121 -4.80 4.27 -7.07
C TYR A 121 -5.55 3.77 -8.30
N LEU A 122 -5.73 2.47 -8.37
CA LEU A 122 -6.46 1.77 -9.41
C LEU A 122 -6.95 0.44 -8.84
N ALA A 123 -8.23 0.33 -8.58
CA ALA A 123 -8.82 -0.90 -8.10
C ALA A 123 -9.02 -1.89 -9.24
N ASP A 124 -8.58 -3.15 -9.04
CA ASP A 124 -8.78 -4.25 -9.99
C ASP A 124 -10.16 -4.91 -9.86
N TRP A 125 -11.10 -4.27 -9.19
CA TRP A 125 -12.42 -4.84 -8.98
C TRP A 125 -13.44 -4.24 -9.94
N ASP A 126 -13.95 -5.07 -10.83
CA ASP A 126 -15.03 -4.69 -11.75
C ASP A 126 -16.26 -4.14 -11.00
N GLY A 127 -16.72 -2.96 -11.39
CA GLY A 127 -17.93 -2.33 -10.85
C GLY A 127 -17.72 -1.33 -9.72
N HIS A 128 -16.48 -0.96 -9.42
CA HIS A 128 -16.15 0.17 -8.56
C HIS A 128 -15.42 1.24 -9.37
N ASP A 129 -15.90 2.48 -9.25
CA ASP A 129 -15.18 3.62 -9.79
C ASP A 129 -13.91 3.87 -8.97
N ASP A 130 -12.83 4.18 -9.65
CA ASP A 130 -11.61 4.62 -8.97
C ASP A 130 -11.81 6.00 -8.35
N PHE A 131 -11.09 6.26 -7.26
CA PHE A 131 -11.10 7.60 -6.68
C PHE A 131 -10.66 8.64 -7.72
N GLY A 132 -11.44 9.70 -7.85
CA GLY A 132 -11.20 10.77 -8.81
C GLY A 132 -11.73 10.49 -10.21
N GLU A 133 -12.24 9.30 -10.49
CA GLU A 133 -12.94 9.02 -11.74
C GLU A 133 -14.23 9.86 -11.82
N GLY A 134 -14.37 10.62 -12.88
CA GLY A 134 -15.49 11.55 -13.04
C GLY A 134 -15.38 12.85 -12.22
N ASP A 135 -14.34 13.03 -11.40
CA ASP A 135 -14.10 14.29 -10.71
C ASP A 135 -13.86 15.44 -11.69
N ASP A 136 -14.39 16.60 -11.35
CA ASP A 136 -14.00 17.85 -11.99
C ASP A 136 -12.87 18.51 -11.19
N PRO A 137 -11.60 18.43 -11.66
CA PRO A 137 -10.47 19.02 -10.95
C PRO A 137 -10.53 20.54 -10.89
N HIS A 138 -11.55 21.14 -11.53
CA HIS A 138 -11.83 22.57 -11.53
C HIS A 138 -12.79 22.96 -10.41
N THR A 139 -13.49 22.00 -9.84
CA THR A 139 -14.35 22.24 -8.68
C THR A 139 -13.53 22.14 -7.41
N PHE A 140 -13.34 23.31 -6.79
CA PHE A 140 -12.50 23.47 -5.62
C PHE A 140 -13.22 22.99 -4.36
N PHE A 141 -12.55 22.12 -3.61
CA PHE A 141 -12.94 21.68 -2.28
C PHE A 141 -14.40 21.18 -2.16
N SER A 142 -14.86 20.36 -3.09
CA SER A 142 -16.20 19.77 -3.07
C SER A 142 -16.24 18.44 -2.32
N PRO A 143 -17.19 18.24 -1.39
CA PRO A 143 -17.38 16.97 -0.71
C PRO A 143 -18.01 15.88 -1.60
N GLU A 144 -18.49 16.24 -2.78
CA GLU A 144 -19.14 15.33 -3.73
C GLU A 144 -18.15 14.63 -4.67
N GLN A 145 -16.87 15.00 -4.57
CA GLN A 145 -15.81 14.42 -5.39
C GLN A 145 -14.96 13.43 -4.60
N GLY A 146 -14.30 12.51 -5.30
CA GLY A 146 -13.40 11.52 -4.72
C GLY A 146 -12.16 12.14 -4.08
N TYR A 147 -11.66 13.24 -4.66
CA TYR A 147 -10.55 14.02 -4.12
C TYR A 147 -10.96 15.45 -3.78
N PHE A 148 -10.31 16.03 -2.76
CA PHE A 148 -10.38 17.45 -2.51
C PHE A 148 -9.33 18.20 -3.33
N TYR A 149 -9.77 18.93 -4.34
CA TYR A 149 -8.91 19.78 -5.14
C TYR A 149 -8.69 21.11 -4.44
N LEU A 150 -7.44 21.45 -4.15
CA LEU A 150 -7.06 22.61 -3.33
C LEU A 150 -6.61 23.82 -4.17
N THR A 151 -6.56 23.70 -5.48
CA THR A 151 -6.18 24.78 -6.39
C THR A 151 -7.21 24.93 -7.48
N SER A 152 -7.55 26.19 -7.81
CA SER A 152 -8.27 26.47 -9.03
C SER A 152 -7.37 26.24 -10.26
N ASN A 153 -7.97 26.03 -11.41
CA ASN A 153 -7.25 25.72 -12.64
C ASN A 153 -6.49 26.86 -13.28
N SER A 154 -6.68 28.05 -12.77
CA SER A 154 -5.94 29.19 -13.25
C SER A 154 -4.69 29.35 -12.39
N PRO A 155 -3.48 29.35 -12.99
CA PRO A 155 -2.28 29.69 -12.26
C PRO A 155 -2.48 31.05 -11.57
N GLY A 156 -2.53 31.05 -10.25
CA GLY A 156 -2.72 32.25 -9.44
C GLY A 156 -4.07 32.42 -8.74
N ASP A 157 -5.07 31.60 -9.03
CA ASP A 157 -6.42 31.75 -8.46
C ASP A 157 -6.67 30.95 -7.16
N GLY A 158 -5.72 30.15 -6.72
CA GLY A 158 -5.78 29.42 -5.45
C GLY A 158 -4.84 29.99 -4.40
N PRO A 159 -5.09 29.78 -3.12
CA PRO A 159 -4.12 30.10 -2.09
C PRO A 159 -2.81 29.36 -2.39
N PRO A 160 -1.65 30.03 -2.30
CA PRO A 160 -0.37 29.35 -2.50
C PRO A 160 -0.21 28.32 -1.38
N LEU A 161 -0.33 27.05 -1.75
CA LEU A 161 0.04 25.98 -0.84
C LEU A 161 1.56 25.96 -0.72
N ARG A 162 2.05 26.30 0.46
CA ARG A 162 3.46 26.15 0.80
C ARG A 162 3.67 24.73 1.30
N LEU A 163 4.47 23.99 0.56
CA LEU A 163 4.93 22.69 1.03
C LEU A 163 5.92 22.90 2.17
N PRO A 164 5.81 22.19 3.29
CA PRO A 164 6.87 22.15 4.29
C PRO A 164 8.20 21.70 3.67
N ASP A 165 9.30 22.31 4.11
CA ASP A 165 10.64 21.90 3.67
C ASP A 165 10.90 20.43 3.99
N GLY A 166 11.48 19.71 3.05
CA GLY A 166 11.85 18.29 3.22
C GLY A 166 10.77 17.28 2.89
N LEU A 167 9.62 17.71 2.33
CA LEU A 167 8.66 16.76 1.79
C LEU A 167 9.23 16.06 0.56
N PHE A 168 8.92 14.77 0.47
CA PHE A 168 9.18 13.98 -0.73
C PHE A 168 8.28 14.48 -1.87
N GLU A 169 8.85 14.72 -3.06
CA GLU A 169 8.11 15.27 -4.22
C GLU A 169 6.86 14.47 -4.59
N GLY A 170 6.86 13.16 -4.31
CA GLY A 170 5.74 12.27 -4.50
C GLY A 170 4.62 12.40 -3.47
N GLU A 171 4.85 13.04 -2.33
CA GLU A 171 3.85 13.13 -1.25
C GLU A 171 2.84 14.24 -1.48
N MET A 172 3.23 15.29 -2.18
CA MET A 172 2.32 16.36 -2.56
C MET A 172 2.69 16.88 -3.95
N THR A 173 1.93 16.58 -4.95
CA THR A 173 2.04 17.26 -6.24
C THR A 173 0.80 18.06 -6.51
N PHE A 174 1.04 19.31 -6.80
CA PHE A 174 0.09 20.15 -7.48
C PHE A 174 0.36 19.94 -8.95
N GLY A 175 -0.51 19.40 -9.64
CA GLY A 175 -0.39 19.34 -11.04
C GLY A 175 -0.92 18.05 -11.61
N ARG A 176 -1.67 18.29 -12.57
CA ARG A 176 -2.26 17.41 -13.58
C ARG A 176 -1.84 15.94 -13.43
N VAL A 177 -2.78 15.14 -13.12
CA VAL A 177 -2.82 13.79 -13.59
C VAL A 177 -2.84 13.81 -15.11
#